data_36f40340adf1287a50c8a9d38a4dd068
#
_entry.id   36f40340adf1287a50c8a9d38a4dd068
#
_cell.length_a   1.000
_cell.length_b   1.000
_cell.length_c   1.000
_cell.angle_alpha   90.00
_cell.angle_beta   90.00
_cell.angle_gamma   90.00
#
_symmetry.space_group_name_H-M   'P 1'
#
loop_
_entity.id
_entity.type
_entity.pdbx_description
1 polymer ?
#
loop_
_entity_poly.entity_id
_entity_poly.type
_entity_poly.pdbx_seq_one_letter_code
_entity_poly.pdbx_strand_id
1 'polypeptide(L)'
;MELAVVELGPDTLVEGRPFTAPARTDEDASVMRDMLAQLRAFSRGWSDSQPAGDGVLVRRRDAAGLRTWIRVPDRDALFAAGELTTVGFFGQARADVDHAPIHRLEEAIVDTLEEVPGVLGYFDLELPDGRYGNLILCSTPDVPVRWHAHELHRGAVELAPRHYHSARLHRGIVRSPLLGDADLIVLRTHYHDFDSTPSWLAVRELR
;
A
#
# COMPACT_ATOMS: atom_id res chain seq x y z
N MET A 1 8.26 -8.84 -24.72
CA MET A 1 9.05 -7.59 -24.83
C MET A 1 9.10 -7.01 -23.43
N GLU A 2 10.27 -7.02 -22.82
CA GLU A 2 10.46 -6.47 -21.48
C GLU A 2 10.32 -4.95 -21.57
N LEU A 3 9.47 -4.36 -20.72
CA LEU A 3 9.29 -2.91 -20.69
C LEU A 3 10.56 -2.30 -20.09
N ALA A 4 11.17 -1.33 -20.78
CA ALA A 4 12.31 -0.61 -20.25
C ALA A 4 11.87 0.24 -19.04
N VAL A 5 12.56 0.09 -17.91
CA VAL A 5 12.35 0.90 -16.71
C VAL A 5 13.27 2.12 -16.78
N VAL A 6 12.71 3.31 -16.68
CA VAL A 6 13.46 4.57 -16.68
C VAL A 6 13.93 4.90 -15.26
N GLU A 7 15.22 5.14 -15.07
CA GLU A 7 15.75 5.61 -13.79
C GLU A 7 15.60 7.13 -13.69
N LEU A 8 15.00 7.60 -12.59
CA LEU A 8 14.80 9.02 -12.31
C LEU A 8 15.77 9.49 -11.23
N GLY A 9 16.44 10.61 -11.48
CA GLY A 9 17.20 11.31 -10.45
C GLY A 9 16.27 11.85 -9.33
N PRO A 10 16.84 12.23 -8.16
CA PRO A 10 16.08 12.66 -6.98
C PRO A 10 15.05 13.76 -7.29
N ASP A 11 15.43 14.75 -8.08
CA ASP A 11 14.60 15.92 -8.39
C ASP A 11 14.05 15.94 -9.82
N THR A 12 14.16 14.81 -10.55
CA THR A 12 13.72 14.75 -11.95
C THR A 12 12.20 14.93 -12.05
N LEU A 13 11.77 15.91 -12.82
CA LEU A 13 10.40 16.08 -13.26
C LEU A 13 10.25 15.52 -14.67
N VAL A 14 9.25 14.68 -14.88
CA VAL A 14 8.96 14.11 -16.21
C VAL A 14 7.80 14.88 -16.82
N GLU A 15 8.06 15.49 -17.98
CA GLU A 15 7.02 16.23 -18.73
C GLU A 15 5.82 15.34 -19.04
N GLY A 16 4.61 15.86 -18.86
CA GLY A 16 3.36 15.13 -19.03
C GLY A 16 3.06 14.08 -17.95
N ARG A 17 3.94 13.92 -16.92
CA ARG A 17 3.76 12.94 -15.83
C ARG A 17 3.88 13.58 -14.45
N PRO A 18 2.94 14.45 -14.06
CA PRO A 18 3.01 15.17 -12.78
C PRO A 18 2.99 14.25 -11.55
N PHE A 19 2.48 13.02 -11.69
CA PHE A 19 2.48 12.01 -10.64
C PHE A 19 3.89 11.52 -10.27
N THR A 20 4.92 11.82 -11.10
CA THR A 20 6.32 11.47 -10.80
C THR A 20 7.04 12.54 -9.99
N ALA A 21 6.43 13.69 -9.71
CA ALA A 21 7.06 14.76 -8.95
C ALA A 21 7.47 14.27 -7.54
N PRO A 22 8.67 14.62 -7.02
CA PRO A 22 9.11 14.24 -5.67
C PRO A 22 8.10 14.58 -4.58
N ALA A 23 7.44 15.73 -4.67
CA ALA A 23 6.41 16.16 -3.72
C ALA A 23 5.25 15.16 -3.61
N ARG A 24 4.92 14.42 -4.67
CA ARG A 24 3.89 13.37 -4.61
C ARG A 24 4.33 12.18 -3.77
N THR A 25 5.61 11.84 -3.81
CA THR A 25 6.17 10.81 -2.92
C THR A 25 6.12 11.25 -1.46
N ASP A 26 6.39 12.52 -1.17
CA ASP A 26 6.32 13.06 0.19
C ASP A 26 4.87 13.11 0.71
N GLU A 27 3.91 13.47 -0.13
CA GLU A 27 2.47 13.43 0.18
C GLU A 27 2.03 11.99 0.53
N ASP A 28 2.38 11.02 -0.31
CA ASP A 28 2.04 9.62 -0.08
C ASP A 28 2.72 9.07 1.19
N ALA A 29 3.98 9.43 1.43
CA ALA A 29 4.69 9.06 2.65
C ALA A 29 4.03 9.65 3.90
N SER A 30 3.47 10.87 3.82
CA SER A 30 2.68 11.46 4.91
C SER A 30 1.42 10.64 5.17
N VAL A 31 0.67 10.26 4.13
CA VAL A 31 -0.52 9.40 4.27
C VAL A 31 -0.15 8.04 4.87
N MET A 32 0.96 7.42 4.45
CA MET A 32 1.43 6.16 5.02
C MET A 32 1.78 6.29 6.51
N ARG A 33 2.36 7.43 6.95
CA ARG A 33 2.60 7.71 8.38
C ARG A 33 1.30 7.87 9.15
N ASP A 34 0.28 8.52 8.58
CA ASP A 34 -1.04 8.64 9.18
C ASP A 34 -1.74 7.28 9.31
N MET A 35 -1.61 6.39 8.32
CA MET A 35 -2.06 4.99 8.41
C MET A 35 -1.39 4.26 9.57
N LEU A 36 -0.07 4.39 9.73
CA LEU A 36 0.67 3.81 10.85
C LEU A 36 0.23 4.40 12.20
N ALA A 37 0.02 5.72 12.28
CA ALA A 37 -0.45 6.37 13.49
C ALA A 37 -1.85 5.87 13.89
N GLN A 38 -2.74 5.69 12.92
CA GLN A 38 -4.08 5.11 13.15
C GLN A 38 -3.98 3.66 13.60
N LEU A 39 -3.12 2.84 12.99
CA LEU A 39 -2.91 1.45 13.41
C LEU A 39 -2.39 1.38 14.85
N ARG A 40 -1.44 2.23 15.22
CA ARG A 40 -0.93 2.36 16.59
C ARG A 40 -2.02 2.78 17.59
N ALA A 41 -2.83 3.78 17.24
CA ALA A 41 -3.91 4.25 18.08
C ALA A 41 -4.96 3.15 18.30
N PHE A 42 -5.29 2.43 17.23
CA PHE A 42 -6.22 1.32 17.26
C PHE A 42 -5.70 0.17 18.13
N SER A 43 -4.43 -0.17 18.00
CA SER A 43 -3.80 -1.27 18.73
C SER A 43 -3.67 -1.02 20.23
N ARG A 44 -3.53 0.24 20.66
CA ARG A 44 -3.56 0.61 22.09
C ARG A 44 -4.91 0.36 22.76
N GLY A 45 -5.98 0.29 21.99
CA GLY A 45 -7.33 -0.05 22.47
C GLY A 45 -7.61 -1.55 22.48
N TRP A 46 -6.70 -2.39 22.00
CA TRP A 46 -6.85 -3.84 22.06
C TRP A 46 -6.60 -4.31 23.49
N SER A 47 -7.67 -4.74 24.16
CA SER A 47 -7.56 -5.30 25.50
C SER A 47 -6.92 -6.69 25.46
N ASP A 48 -6.22 -7.05 26.55
CA ASP A 48 -5.66 -8.38 26.79
C ASP A 48 -6.75 -9.49 26.80
N SER A 49 -8.02 -9.09 26.72
CA SER A 49 -9.19 -9.98 26.68
C SER A 49 -9.52 -10.54 25.29
N GLN A 50 -8.89 -10.04 24.22
CA GLN A 50 -9.02 -10.68 22.90
C GLN A 50 -8.12 -11.90 22.81
N PRO A 51 -8.61 -13.07 22.32
CA PRO A 51 -7.79 -14.27 22.18
C PRO A 51 -6.51 -13.96 21.39
N ALA A 52 -5.38 -14.47 21.88
CA ALA A 52 -4.13 -14.43 21.12
C ALA A 52 -4.31 -15.23 19.82
N GLY A 53 -3.89 -14.65 18.71
CA GLY A 53 -3.97 -15.29 17.39
C GLY A 53 -5.18 -14.94 16.52
N ASP A 54 -6.23 -14.30 17.08
CA ASP A 54 -7.34 -13.83 16.23
C ASP A 54 -6.93 -12.57 15.49
N GLY A 55 -6.94 -12.64 14.16
CA GLY A 55 -6.70 -11.51 13.31
C GLY A 55 -7.79 -10.43 13.47
N VAL A 56 -7.43 -9.18 13.27
CA VAL A 56 -8.36 -8.04 13.36
C VAL A 56 -8.72 -7.55 11.97
N LEU A 57 -10.03 -7.37 11.73
CA LEU A 57 -10.55 -6.74 10.52
C LEU A 57 -11.48 -5.59 10.90
N VAL A 58 -11.13 -4.40 10.45
CA VAL A 58 -11.97 -3.19 10.59
C VAL A 58 -12.36 -2.70 9.21
N ARG A 59 -13.65 -2.50 9.01
CA ARG A 59 -14.21 -1.85 7.82
C ARG A 59 -15.03 -0.66 8.28
N ARG A 60 -14.70 0.53 7.81
CA ARG A 60 -15.41 1.77 8.17
C ARG A 60 -15.52 2.70 6.97
N ARG A 61 -16.47 3.64 7.07
CA ARG A 61 -16.56 4.82 6.21
C ARG A 61 -16.57 6.06 7.08
N ASP A 62 -15.93 7.12 6.60
CA ASP A 62 -15.97 8.42 7.26
C ASP A 62 -17.27 9.19 6.95
N ALA A 63 -17.39 10.43 7.45
CA ALA A 63 -18.54 11.29 7.22
C ALA A 63 -18.72 11.68 5.73
N ALA A 64 -17.65 11.63 4.93
CA ALA A 64 -17.69 11.85 3.48
C ALA A 64 -18.00 10.55 2.70
N GLY A 65 -18.16 9.41 3.39
CA GLY A 65 -18.40 8.10 2.80
C GLY A 65 -17.12 7.39 2.32
N LEU A 66 -15.92 7.97 2.52
CA LEU A 66 -14.66 7.39 2.10
C LEU A 66 -14.34 6.15 2.92
N ARG A 67 -13.95 5.09 2.22
CA ARG A 67 -13.67 3.78 2.78
C ARG A 67 -12.32 3.73 3.47
N THR A 68 -12.27 3.03 4.60
CA THR A 68 -11.03 2.60 5.24
C THR A 68 -11.17 1.16 5.70
N TRP A 69 -10.21 0.31 5.33
CA TRP A 69 -10.09 -1.07 5.80
C TRP A 69 -8.75 -1.27 6.48
N ILE A 70 -8.76 -2.00 7.60
CA ILE A 70 -7.56 -2.37 8.34
C ILE A 70 -7.65 -3.87 8.62
N ARG A 71 -6.68 -4.64 8.15
CA ARG A 71 -6.53 -6.06 8.48
C ARG A 71 -5.18 -6.29 9.16
N VAL A 72 -5.20 -6.94 10.29
CA VAL A 72 -4.01 -7.43 11.00
C VAL A 72 -4.18 -8.94 11.19
N PRO A 73 -3.53 -9.78 10.37
CA PRO A 73 -3.69 -11.24 10.44
C PRO A 73 -3.17 -11.82 11.74
N ASP A 74 -2.01 -11.33 12.21
CA ASP A 74 -1.35 -11.78 13.43
C ASP A 74 -0.84 -10.56 14.22
N ARG A 75 -1.57 -10.24 15.28
CA ARG A 75 -1.28 -9.10 16.14
C ARG A 75 0.06 -9.26 16.87
N ASP A 76 0.29 -10.44 17.40
CA ASP A 76 1.46 -10.66 18.27
C ASP A 76 2.74 -10.65 17.43
N ALA A 77 2.72 -11.23 16.24
CA ALA A 77 3.83 -11.15 15.29
C ALA A 77 4.08 -9.70 14.82
N LEU A 78 3.01 -8.90 14.58
CA LEU A 78 3.15 -7.50 14.18
C LEU A 78 3.87 -6.68 15.27
N PHE A 79 3.52 -6.88 16.54
CA PHE A 79 4.13 -6.11 17.63
C PHE A 79 5.49 -6.63 18.08
N ALA A 80 5.77 -7.92 17.86
CA ALA A 80 7.09 -8.50 18.14
C ALA A 80 8.14 -8.13 17.08
N ALA A 81 7.73 -7.68 15.90
CA ALA A 81 8.65 -7.34 14.83
C ALA A 81 9.52 -6.12 15.19
N GLY A 82 10.84 -6.26 15.06
CA GLY A 82 11.80 -5.18 15.31
C GLY A 82 11.91 -4.21 14.13
N GLU A 83 11.83 -4.71 12.92
CA GLU A 83 11.78 -3.95 11.67
C GLU A 83 10.73 -4.57 10.75
N LEU A 84 10.02 -3.74 10.01
CA LEU A 84 9.03 -4.16 9.04
C LEU A 84 9.42 -3.67 7.65
N THR A 85 9.31 -4.53 6.65
CA THR A 85 9.32 -4.12 5.25
C THR A 85 7.94 -3.55 4.90
N THR A 86 7.91 -2.45 4.16
CA THR A 86 6.65 -1.81 3.77
C THR A 86 6.50 -1.72 2.26
N VAL A 87 5.24 -1.84 1.82
CA VAL A 87 4.82 -1.52 0.46
C VAL A 87 3.64 -0.57 0.55
N GLY A 88 3.78 0.61 -0.06
CA GLY A 88 2.67 1.55 -0.25
C GLY A 88 2.26 1.58 -1.71
N PHE A 89 0.97 1.49 -1.99
CA PHE A 89 0.41 1.71 -3.33
C PHE A 89 -0.46 2.95 -3.30
N PHE A 90 -0.31 3.81 -4.33
CA PHE A 90 -1.17 4.99 -4.52
C PHE A 90 -1.56 5.07 -5.99
N GLY A 91 -2.85 4.82 -6.27
CA GLY A 91 -3.41 4.83 -7.62
C GLY A 91 -4.33 6.02 -7.85
N GLN A 92 -4.15 6.72 -8.99
CA GLN A 92 -5.11 7.72 -9.44
C GLN A 92 -6.23 7.04 -10.20
N ALA A 93 -7.42 6.98 -9.62
CA ALA A 93 -8.56 6.28 -10.19
C ALA A 93 -9.10 6.99 -11.46
N ARG A 94 -9.60 6.20 -12.40
CA ARG A 94 -10.41 6.68 -13.55
C ARG A 94 -11.82 6.96 -13.07
N ALA A 95 -12.35 8.12 -13.42
CA ALA A 95 -13.70 8.51 -12.99
C ALA A 95 -14.84 7.85 -13.80
N ASP A 96 -14.51 7.35 -14.98
CA ASP A 96 -15.47 6.91 -16.02
C ASP A 96 -15.58 5.39 -16.15
N VAL A 97 -15.04 4.64 -15.19
CA VAL A 97 -15.05 3.16 -15.20
C VAL A 97 -15.83 2.58 -14.01
N ASP A 98 -16.39 1.39 -14.20
CA ASP A 98 -16.96 0.62 -13.09
C ASP A 98 -15.84 0.02 -12.24
N HIS A 99 -15.70 0.49 -11.00
CA HIS A 99 -14.71 0.00 -10.03
C HIS A 99 -15.14 -1.27 -9.29
N ALA A 100 -16.36 -1.76 -9.46
CA ALA A 100 -16.82 -2.96 -8.76
C ALA A 100 -15.92 -4.20 -8.97
N PRO A 101 -15.32 -4.46 -10.16
CA PRO A 101 -14.41 -5.60 -10.32
C PRO A 101 -13.17 -5.51 -9.43
N ILE A 102 -12.50 -4.36 -9.35
CA ILE A 102 -11.30 -4.20 -8.53
C ILE A 102 -11.65 -4.23 -7.03
N HIS A 103 -12.76 -3.61 -6.63
CA HIS A 103 -13.21 -3.63 -5.24
C HIS A 103 -13.53 -5.05 -4.73
N ARG A 104 -14.13 -5.91 -5.56
CA ARG A 104 -14.35 -7.33 -5.19
C ARG A 104 -13.04 -8.08 -4.99
N LEU A 105 -12.02 -7.81 -5.81
CA LEU A 105 -10.70 -8.42 -5.62
C LEU A 105 -10.02 -7.89 -4.36
N GLU A 106 -10.08 -6.60 -4.10
CA GLU A 106 -9.55 -6.00 -2.87
C GLU A 106 -10.22 -6.61 -1.62
N GLU A 107 -11.53 -6.79 -1.67
CA GLU A 107 -12.28 -7.43 -0.58
C GLU A 107 -11.83 -8.87 -0.36
N ALA A 108 -11.73 -9.67 -1.43
CA ALA A 108 -11.23 -11.04 -1.35
C ALA A 108 -9.79 -11.11 -0.85
N ILE A 109 -8.92 -10.19 -1.29
CA ILE A 109 -7.54 -10.05 -0.81
C ILE A 109 -7.52 -9.84 0.70
N VAL A 110 -8.32 -8.90 1.21
CA VAL A 110 -8.37 -8.56 2.64
C VAL A 110 -8.89 -9.75 3.46
N ASP A 111 -9.88 -10.48 2.93
CA ASP A 111 -10.47 -11.61 3.63
C ASP A 111 -9.54 -12.84 3.69
N THR A 112 -8.63 -12.99 2.73
CA THR A 112 -7.68 -14.13 2.63
C THR A 112 -6.24 -13.78 3.02
N LEU A 113 -6.02 -12.61 3.63
CA LEU A 113 -4.66 -12.10 3.88
C LEU A 113 -3.83 -13.03 4.79
N GLU A 114 -4.46 -13.78 5.67
CA GLU A 114 -3.83 -14.80 6.53
C GLU A 114 -3.23 -15.97 5.75
N GLU A 115 -3.65 -16.18 4.51
CA GLU A 115 -3.08 -17.22 3.62
C GLU A 115 -1.71 -16.82 3.06
N VAL A 116 -1.28 -15.56 3.31
CA VAL A 116 0.04 -15.06 2.87
C VAL A 116 0.97 -14.88 4.07
N PRO A 117 1.73 -15.92 4.45
CA PRO A 117 2.59 -15.88 5.62
C PRO A 117 3.59 -14.71 5.56
N GLY A 118 3.64 -13.94 6.65
CA GLY A 118 4.54 -12.79 6.78
C GLY A 118 3.94 -11.45 6.38
N VAL A 119 2.72 -11.40 5.83
CA VAL A 119 1.93 -10.17 5.80
C VAL A 119 1.35 -9.97 7.19
N LEU A 120 1.78 -8.91 7.88
CA LEU A 120 1.43 -8.64 9.27
C LEU A 120 0.38 -7.54 9.44
N GLY A 121 0.23 -6.69 8.43
CA GLY A 121 -0.76 -5.62 8.44
C GLY A 121 -1.08 -5.14 7.03
N TYR A 122 -2.33 -4.80 6.81
CA TYR A 122 -2.84 -4.21 5.59
C TYR A 122 -3.77 -3.05 5.96
N PHE A 123 -3.49 -1.89 5.41
CA PHE A 123 -4.32 -0.70 5.56
C PHE A 123 -4.68 -0.20 4.16
N ASP A 124 -5.97 0.03 3.90
CA ASP A 124 -6.48 0.51 2.63
C ASP A 124 -7.43 1.69 2.88
N LEU A 125 -7.35 2.72 2.05
CA LEU A 125 -8.25 3.86 2.13
C LEU A 125 -8.51 4.53 0.78
N GLU A 126 -9.68 5.14 0.68
CA GLU A 126 -10.04 6.10 -0.36
C GLU A 126 -9.62 7.51 0.08
N LEU A 127 -9.04 8.28 -0.83
CA LEU A 127 -8.63 9.65 -0.60
C LEU A 127 -9.61 10.65 -1.27
N PRO A 128 -9.81 11.85 -0.69
CA PRO A 128 -10.80 12.81 -1.20
C PRO A 128 -10.59 13.27 -2.65
N ASP A 129 -9.38 13.14 -3.17
CA ASP A 129 -9.00 13.53 -4.54
C ASP A 129 -9.17 12.39 -5.56
N GLY A 130 -9.88 11.33 -5.20
CA GLY A 130 -10.12 10.17 -6.06
C GLY A 130 -8.93 9.22 -6.18
N ARG A 131 -7.92 9.37 -5.32
CA ARG A 131 -6.85 8.37 -5.19
C ARG A 131 -7.28 7.24 -4.26
N TYR A 132 -6.70 6.08 -4.52
CA TYR A 132 -6.67 4.97 -3.57
C TYR A 132 -5.28 4.85 -3.00
N GLY A 133 -5.18 4.57 -1.70
CA GLY A 133 -3.92 4.33 -1.03
C GLY A 133 -3.97 3.09 -0.16
N ASN A 134 -2.91 2.27 -0.22
CA ASN A 134 -2.75 1.20 0.75
C ASN A 134 -1.33 1.15 1.32
N LEU A 135 -1.22 0.54 2.50
CA LEU A 135 0.05 0.24 3.17
C LEU A 135 0.03 -1.21 3.63
N ILE A 136 1.02 -1.96 3.18
CA ILE A 136 1.25 -3.34 3.59
C ILE A 136 2.48 -3.39 4.49
N LEU A 137 2.35 -4.07 5.62
CA LEU A 137 3.43 -4.31 6.58
C LEU A 137 3.83 -5.79 6.50
N CYS A 138 5.10 -6.03 6.22
CA CYS A 138 5.66 -7.36 6.01
C CYS A 138 6.77 -7.65 7.00
N SER A 139 6.87 -8.92 7.44
CA SER A 139 7.91 -9.36 8.38
C SER A 139 9.31 -9.38 7.78
N THR A 140 9.43 -9.56 6.46
CA THR A 140 10.72 -9.70 5.76
C THR A 140 10.64 -9.15 4.34
N PRO A 141 11.80 -8.81 3.71
CA PRO A 141 11.85 -8.23 2.35
C PRO A 141 11.37 -9.17 1.23
N ASP A 142 11.31 -10.48 1.43
CA ASP A 142 10.84 -11.46 0.44
C ASP A 142 9.32 -11.60 0.41
N VAL A 143 8.62 -11.22 1.48
CA VAL A 143 7.15 -11.29 1.56
C VAL A 143 6.46 -10.55 0.42
N PRO A 144 6.85 -9.32 0.05
CA PRO A 144 6.26 -8.63 -1.09
C PRO A 144 6.38 -9.37 -2.42
N VAL A 145 7.44 -10.19 -2.61
CA VAL A 145 7.61 -11.01 -3.82
C VAL A 145 6.60 -12.16 -3.82
N ARG A 146 6.45 -12.85 -2.69
CA ARG A 146 5.44 -13.91 -2.52
C ARG A 146 4.02 -13.37 -2.66
N TRP A 147 3.75 -12.21 -2.07
CA TRP A 147 2.49 -11.49 -2.21
C TRP A 147 2.16 -11.18 -3.69
N HIS A 148 3.15 -10.71 -4.46
CA HIS A 148 2.98 -10.43 -5.88
C HIS A 148 2.65 -11.68 -6.69
N ALA A 149 3.11 -12.85 -6.26
CA ALA A 149 2.79 -14.13 -6.89
C ALA A 149 1.41 -14.70 -6.51
N HIS A 150 0.77 -14.15 -5.47
CA HIS A 150 -0.55 -14.60 -5.02
C HIS A 150 -1.63 -14.32 -6.10
N GLU A 151 -2.51 -15.29 -6.34
CA GLU A 151 -3.46 -15.25 -7.46
C GLU A 151 -4.36 -14.00 -7.45
N LEU A 152 -4.98 -13.69 -6.30
CA LEU A 152 -5.85 -12.52 -6.17
C LEU A 152 -5.09 -11.21 -6.41
N HIS A 153 -3.85 -11.11 -5.89
CA HIS A 153 -3.03 -9.92 -6.11
C HIS A 153 -2.64 -9.78 -7.59
N ARG A 154 -2.30 -10.88 -8.28
CA ARG A 154 -2.05 -10.84 -9.73
C ARG A 154 -3.27 -10.35 -10.51
N GLY A 155 -4.46 -10.84 -10.15
CA GLY A 155 -5.71 -10.37 -10.73
C GLY A 155 -5.91 -8.86 -10.56
N ALA A 156 -5.59 -8.31 -9.38
CA ALA A 156 -5.66 -6.87 -9.13
C ALA A 156 -4.64 -6.09 -9.98
N VAL A 157 -3.41 -6.60 -10.11
CA VAL A 157 -2.37 -6.00 -10.97
C VAL A 157 -2.79 -6.01 -12.44
N GLU A 158 -3.39 -7.10 -12.93
CA GLU A 158 -3.89 -7.21 -14.33
C GLU A 158 -5.05 -6.23 -14.60
N LEU A 159 -5.87 -5.95 -13.60
CA LEU A 159 -6.96 -4.98 -13.71
C LEU A 159 -6.50 -3.52 -13.57
N ALA A 160 -5.37 -3.26 -12.92
CA ALA A 160 -4.91 -1.91 -12.59
C ALA A 160 -4.92 -0.94 -13.79
N PRO A 161 -4.48 -1.31 -15.03
CA PRO A 161 -4.52 -0.39 -16.18
C PRO A 161 -5.93 0.05 -16.60
N ARG A 162 -6.95 -0.74 -16.25
CA ARG A 162 -8.36 -0.39 -16.53
C ARG A 162 -8.96 0.55 -15.51
N HIS A 163 -8.45 0.52 -14.28
CA HIS A 163 -9.02 1.25 -13.15
C HIS A 163 -8.25 2.52 -12.77
N TYR A 164 -6.96 2.58 -13.15
CA TYR A 164 -6.08 3.70 -12.79
C TYR A 164 -5.46 4.35 -14.02
N HIS A 165 -5.28 5.67 -13.95
CA HIS A 165 -4.46 6.44 -14.90
C HIS A 165 -2.98 6.21 -14.64
N SER A 166 -2.61 6.21 -13.38
CA SER A 166 -1.23 6.03 -12.93
C SER A 166 -1.20 5.42 -11.54
N ALA A 167 -0.06 4.81 -11.20
CA ALA A 167 0.20 4.34 -9.85
C ALA A 167 1.64 4.66 -9.41
N ARG A 168 1.81 4.84 -8.10
CA ARG A 168 3.09 4.91 -7.40
C ARG A 168 3.16 3.75 -6.41
N LEU A 169 4.26 3.01 -6.45
CA LEU A 169 4.51 1.89 -5.57
C LEU A 169 5.76 2.18 -4.74
N HIS A 170 5.57 2.45 -3.47
CA HIS A 170 6.63 2.78 -2.53
C HIS A 170 7.15 1.52 -1.85
N ARG A 171 8.48 1.34 -1.85
CA ARG A 171 9.17 0.32 -1.05
C ARG A 171 9.88 1.03 0.09
N GLY A 172 9.73 0.49 1.29
CA GLY A 172 10.30 1.13 2.46
C GLY A 172 10.43 0.19 3.65
N ILE A 173 10.76 0.78 4.79
CA ILE A 173 10.89 0.10 6.07
C ILE A 173 10.25 0.93 7.18
N VAL A 174 9.78 0.25 8.22
CA VAL A 174 9.48 0.84 9.53
C VAL A 174 10.50 0.28 10.52
N ARG A 175 11.33 1.15 11.09
CA ARG A 175 12.31 0.79 12.12
C ARG A 175 11.70 0.89 13.50
N SER A 176 12.15 0.04 14.40
CA SER A 176 11.70 -0.07 15.79
C SER A 176 10.32 -0.72 15.97
N PRO A 177 9.99 -1.15 17.18
CA PRO A 177 8.68 -1.72 17.47
C PRO A 177 7.56 -0.79 17.02
N LEU A 178 6.53 -1.34 16.43
CA LEU A 178 5.42 -0.55 15.89
C LEU A 178 4.77 0.37 16.91
N LEU A 179 4.74 -0.01 18.19
CA LEU A 179 4.18 0.79 19.29
C LEU A 179 5.10 1.91 19.78
N GLY A 180 6.37 1.94 19.37
CA GLY A 180 7.32 3.00 19.65
C GLY A 180 7.22 4.17 18.68
N ASP A 181 8.23 5.04 18.71
CA ASP A 181 8.39 6.17 17.77
C ASP A 181 8.98 5.70 16.42
N ALA A 182 8.44 4.58 15.91
CA ALA A 182 8.89 4.00 14.65
C ALA A 182 8.65 4.96 13.49
N ASP A 183 9.69 5.27 12.74
CA ASP A 183 9.59 6.11 11.54
C ASP A 183 9.47 5.23 10.29
N LEU A 184 8.61 5.68 9.38
CA LEU A 184 8.48 5.08 8.07
C LEU A 184 9.47 5.77 7.12
N ILE A 185 10.34 4.97 6.52
CA ILE A 185 11.35 5.42 5.57
C ILE A 185 11.01 4.84 4.20
N VAL A 186 10.71 5.68 3.24
CA VAL A 186 10.58 5.28 1.84
C VAL A 186 11.98 5.22 1.23
N LEU A 187 12.33 4.09 0.64
CA LEU A 187 13.64 3.83 0.04
C LEU A 187 13.61 3.96 -1.48
N ARG A 188 12.50 3.57 -2.10
CA ARG A 188 12.34 3.52 -3.54
C ARG A 188 10.88 3.73 -3.92
N THR A 189 10.65 4.41 -5.06
CA THR A 189 9.32 4.54 -5.67
C THR A 189 9.34 4.05 -7.11
N HIS A 190 8.45 3.13 -7.44
CA HIS A 190 8.12 2.75 -8.82
C HIS A 190 6.92 3.55 -9.30
N TYR A 191 6.98 4.02 -10.54
CA TYR A 191 5.94 4.79 -11.20
C TYR A 191 5.40 4.01 -12.37
N HIS A 192 4.08 3.94 -12.50
CA HIS A 192 3.37 3.30 -13.59
C HIS A 192 2.45 4.33 -14.25
N ASP A 193 2.63 4.53 -15.56
CA ASP A 193 1.71 5.31 -16.40
C ASP A 193 0.92 4.32 -17.27
N PHE A 194 -0.35 4.19 -16.95
CA PHE A 194 -1.24 3.26 -17.67
C PHE A 194 -1.93 3.92 -18.88
N ASP A 195 -1.81 5.25 -19.04
CA ASP A 195 -2.33 5.97 -20.20
C ASP A 195 -1.37 5.92 -21.39
N SER A 196 -0.13 5.55 -21.16
CA SER A 196 0.87 5.35 -22.23
C SER A 196 0.72 3.99 -22.91
N THR A 197 1.00 3.94 -24.23
CA THR A 197 1.04 2.70 -25.00
C THR A 197 2.39 2.57 -25.71
N PRO A 198 3.26 1.60 -25.35
CA PRO A 198 3.13 0.69 -24.18
C PRO A 198 3.15 1.44 -22.86
N SER A 199 2.68 0.80 -21.78
CA SER A 199 2.74 1.38 -20.43
C SER A 199 4.15 1.82 -20.11
N TRP A 200 4.29 3.03 -19.53
CA TRP A 200 5.58 3.58 -19.15
C TRP A 200 5.88 3.27 -17.69
N LEU A 201 7.12 2.84 -17.44
CA LEU A 201 7.60 2.48 -16.11
C LEU A 201 8.84 3.30 -15.76
N ALA A 202 8.90 3.76 -14.51
CA ALA A 202 10.11 4.37 -13.98
C ALA A 202 10.36 4.00 -12.52
N VAL A 203 11.58 4.26 -12.07
CA VAL A 203 12.00 4.07 -10.68
C VAL A 203 12.81 5.26 -10.20
N ARG A 204 12.60 5.64 -8.94
CA ARG A 204 13.43 6.61 -8.22
C ARG A 204 13.93 5.98 -6.94
N GLU A 205 15.25 5.94 -6.79
CA GLU A 205 15.91 5.63 -5.53
C GLU A 205 15.91 6.90 -4.65
N LEU A 206 15.59 6.73 -3.37
CA LEU A 206 15.48 7.85 -2.44
C LEU A 206 16.60 7.84 -1.38
N ARG A 207 17.31 6.71 -1.28
CA ARG A 207 18.48 6.54 -0.38
C ARG A 207 19.44 5.48 -0.92
#